data_b2736ffed0bcba9702afad5b955b14be
#
_entry.id   b2736ffed0bcba9702afad5b955b14be
#
_cell.length_a   1.000
_cell.length_b   1.000
_cell.length_c   1.000
_cell.angle_alpha   90.00
_cell.angle_beta   90.00
_cell.angle_gamma   90.00
#
_symmetry.space_group_name_H-M   'P 1'
#
loop_
_entity.id
_entity.type
_entity.pdbx_description
1 polymer ?
#
loop_
_entity_poly.entity_id
_entity_poly.type
_entity_poly.pdbx_seq_one_letter_code
_entity_poly.pdbx_strand_id
1 'polypeptide(L)' 'MMQTYKMADFKSAFHLSELITQIAENHGHHPRLIIEYGSLNVTWWSHKIKDLHQLDLDLAAKCDEAYLSL' A
#
# COMPACT_ATOMS: atom_id res chain seq x y z
N MET A 1 -8.26 1.39 6.56
CA MET A 1 -7.85 2.49 5.67
C MET A 1 -7.55 1.97 4.28
N MET A 2 -8.08 2.61 3.27
CA MET A 2 -7.98 2.12 1.90
C MET A 2 -7.45 3.22 0.98
N GLN A 3 -6.53 2.83 0.08
CA GLN A 3 -6.00 3.71 -0.94
C GLN A 3 -6.11 3.01 -2.29
N THR A 4 -6.43 3.78 -3.32
CA THR A 4 -6.46 3.24 -4.69
C THR A 4 -5.55 4.09 -5.56
N TYR A 5 -4.61 3.45 -6.21
CA TYR A 5 -3.64 4.09 -7.09
C TYR A 5 -3.99 3.80 -8.54
N LYS A 6 -4.08 4.84 -9.34
CA LYS A 6 -4.29 4.70 -10.77
C LYS A 6 -2.97 4.32 -11.43
N MET A 7 -2.99 3.27 -12.22
CA MET A 7 -1.79 2.71 -12.84
C MET A 7 -1.92 2.71 -14.36
N ALA A 8 -0.76 2.78 -15.02
CA ALA A 8 -0.73 2.77 -16.48
C ALA A 8 -1.12 1.41 -17.08
N ASP A 9 -0.70 0.33 -16.42
CA ASP A 9 -0.94 -1.03 -16.89
C ASP A 9 -0.83 -2.02 -15.72
N PHE A 10 -1.02 -3.30 -16.00
CA PHE A 10 -0.96 -4.35 -15.01
C PHE A 10 0.43 -4.51 -14.41
N LYS A 11 1.44 -4.43 -15.25
CA LYS A 11 2.84 -4.61 -14.83
C LYS A 11 3.25 -3.50 -13.85
N SER A 12 2.83 -2.26 -14.11
CA SER A 12 3.10 -1.15 -13.19
C SER A 12 2.39 -1.35 -11.85
N ALA A 13 1.15 -1.84 -11.88
CA ALA A 13 0.41 -2.14 -10.65
C ALA A 13 1.12 -3.23 -9.85
N PHE A 14 1.61 -4.25 -10.51
CA PHE A 14 2.38 -5.30 -9.84
C PHE A 14 3.68 -4.75 -9.25
N HIS A 15 4.38 -3.91 -9.99
CA HIS A 15 5.62 -3.31 -9.52
C HIS A 15 5.40 -2.47 -8.25
N LEU A 16 4.35 -1.66 -8.23
CA LEU A 16 4.02 -0.90 -7.02
C LEU A 16 3.69 -1.84 -5.86
N SER A 17 2.99 -2.93 -6.13
CA SER A 17 2.68 -3.91 -5.08
C SER A 17 3.94 -4.53 -4.48
N GLU A 18 4.99 -4.74 -5.27
CA GLU A 18 6.27 -5.23 -4.76
C GLU A 18 6.91 -4.23 -3.80
N LEU A 19 6.89 -2.94 -4.14
CA LEU A 19 7.42 -1.89 -3.27
C LEU A 19 6.64 -1.82 -1.96
N ILE A 20 5.33 -1.91 -2.04
CA ILE A 20 4.47 -1.88 -0.86
C ILE A 20 4.69 -3.13 0.00
N THR A 21 4.94 -4.27 -0.62
CA THR A 21 5.28 -5.49 0.11
C THR A 21 6.52 -5.30 0.97
N GLN A 22 7.56 -4.65 0.45
CA GLN A 22 8.76 -4.37 1.22
C GLN A 22 8.47 -3.45 2.40
N ILE A 23 7.65 -2.43 2.19
CA ILE A 23 7.22 -1.54 3.27
C ILE A 23 6.48 -2.33 4.36
N ALA A 24 5.55 -3.18 3.94
CA ALA A 24 4.75 -4.00 4.85
C ALA A 24 5.62 -4.94 5.68
N GLU A 25 6.58 -5.61 5.04
CA GLU A 25 7.47 -6.54 5.72
C GLU A 25 8.36 -5.82 6.73
N ASN A 26 8.84 -4.64 6.39
CA ASN A 26 9.68 -3.85 7.29
C ASN A 26 8.93 -3.41 8.55
N HIS A 27 7.63 -3.28 8.47
CA HIS A 27 6.82 -2.82 9.61
C HIS A 27 6.03 -3.95 10.28
N GLY A 28 6.12 -5.17 9.75
CA GLY A 28 5.37 -6.29 10.30
C GLY A 28 3.86 -6.09 10.24
N HIS A 29 3.38 -5.33 9.27
CA HIS A 29 1.97 -4.99 9.12
C HIS A 29 1.60 -5.20 7.66
N HIS A 30 0.62 -6.09 7.39
CA HIS A 30 0.37 -6.58 6.04
C HIS A 30 -0.99 -6.11 5.51
N PRO A 31 -1.02 -5.49 4.32
CA PRO A 31 -2.26 -5.03 3.71
C PRO A 31 -2.89 -6.11 2.85
N ARG A 32 -4.13 -5.85 2.43
CA ARG A 32 -4.69 -6.57 1.30
C ARG A 32 -4.36 -5.75 0.04
N LEU A 33 -3.87 -6.43 -0.98
CA LEU A 33 -3.57 -5.81 -2.27
C LEU A 33 -4.47 -6.42 -3.33
N ILE A 34 -5.10 -5.55 -4.12
CA ILE A 34 -5.87 -5.98 -5.29
C ILE A 34 -5.22 -5.34 -6.50
N ILE A 35 -4.65 -6.19 -7.35
CA ILE A 35 -3.95 -5.75 -8.56
C ILE A 35 -4.88 -5.95 -9.75
N GLU A 36 -5.12 -4.85 -10.47
CA GLU A 36 -5.93 -4.88 -11.67
C GLU A 36 -5.23 -4.10 -12.76
N TYR A 37 -5.64 -4.35 -14.02
CA TYR A 37 -5.15 -3.50 -15.10
C TYR A 37 -5.62 -2.07 -14.82
N GLY A 38 -4.67 -1.18 -14.65
CA GLY A 38 -4.98 0.23 -14.45
C GLY A 38 -5.20 0.67 -13.01
N SER A 39 -5.14 -0.25 -12.03
CA SER A 39 -5.26 0.18 -10.62
C SER A 39 -4.62 -0.79 -9.64
N LEU A 40 -4.23 -0.24 -8.50
CA LEU A 40 -3.82 -1.03 -7.35
C LEU A 40 -4.59 -0.53 -6.14
N ASN A 41 -5.33 -1.43 -5.49
CA ASN A 41 -6.02 -1.12 -4.24
C ASN A 41 -5.22 -1.66 -3.07
N VAL A 42 -5.00 -0.83 -2.06
CA VAL A 42 -4.24 -1.16 -0.86
C VAL A 42 -5.15 -0.92 0.33
N THR A 43 -5.43 -1.96 1.10
CA THR A 43 -6.26 -1.84 2.29
C THR A 43 -5.48 -2.29 3.52
N TRP A 44 -5.37 -1.41 4.51
CA TRP A 44 -4.71 -1.67 5.77
C TRP A 44 -5.76 -1.86 6.85
N TRP A 45 -5.62 -2.92 7.65
CA TRP A 45 -6.49 -3.16 8.80
C TRP A 45 -5.73 -3.01 10.09
N SER A 46 -6.41 -2.43 11.07
CA SER A 46 -5.92 -2.32 12.42
C SER A 46 -6.73 -3.22 13.33
N HIS A 47 -6.05 -4.15 13.98
CA HIS A 47 -6.70 -5.03 14.94
C HIS A 47 -6.70 -4.43 16.35
N LYS A 48 -5.91 -3.39 16.57
CA LYS A 48 -5.82 -2.68 17.84
C LYS A 48 -6.00 -1.20 17.59
N ILE A 49 -6.63 -0.54 18.53
CA ILE A 49 -7.24 0.76 18.27
C ILE A 49 -6.30 1.95 18.42
N LYS A 50 -5.35 1.93 19.36
CA LYS A 50 -4.68 3.17 19.73
C LYS A 50 -3.45 3.50 18.91
N ASP A 51 -2.55 2.56 18.72
CA ASP A 51 -1.25 2.85 18.12
C ASP A 51 -1.26 2.65 16.61
N LEU A 52 -2.26 1.95 16.10
CA LEU A 52 -2.31 1.56 14.70
C LEU A 52 -2.79 2.66 13.77
N HIS A 53 -3.50 3.65 14.31
CA HIS A 53 -3.93 4.78 13.49
C HIS A 53 -2.74 5.57 12.96
N GLN A 54 -1.74 5.84 13.80
CA GLN A 54 -0.53 6.54 13.37
C GLN A 54 0.27 5.68 12.40
N LEU A 55 0.36 4.37 12.66
CA LEU A 55 1.04 3.44 11.77
C LEU A 55 0.36 3.42 10.40
N ASP A 56 -0.97 3.41 10.35
CA ASP A 56 -1.69 3.44 9.09
C ASP A 56 -1.35 4.70 8.29
N LEU A 57 -1.28 5.86 8.95
CA LEU A 57 -0.93 7.11 8.29
C LEU A 57 0.51 7.08 7.77
N ASP A 58 1.44 6.55 8.56
CA ASP A 58 2.83 6.44 8.16
C ASP A 58 3.00 5.50 6.96
N LEU A 59 2.29 4.37 6.98
CA LEU A 59 2.33 3.41 5.89
C LEU A 59 1.70 4.00 4.62
N ALA A 60 0.60 4.73 4.76
CA ALA A 60 -0.02 5.41 3.63
C ALA A 60 0.93 6.41 2.99
N ALA A 61 1.64 7.18 3.80
CA ALA A 61 2.63 8.15 3.30
C ALA A 61 3.75 7.45 2.55
N LYS A 62 4.25 6.33 3.07
CA LYS A 62 5.30 5.56 2.39
C LYS A 62 4.81 4.95 1.08
N CYS A 63 3.57 4.50 1.03
CA CYS A 63 2.96 4.00 -0.20
C CYS A 63 2.85 5.12 -1.24
N ASP A 64 2.45 6.32 -0.83
CA ASP A 64 2.39 7.47 -1.72
C ASP A 64 3.77 7.82 -2.27
N GLU A 65 4.80 7.79 -1.44
CA GLU A 65 6.17 8.02 -1.89
C GLU A 65 6.60 6.99 -2.92
N ALA A 66 6.31 5.72 -2.67
CA ALA A 66 6.63 4.64 -3.61
C ALA A 66 5.92 4.85 -4.95
N TYR A 67 4.65 5.24 -4.89
CA TYR A 67 3.87 5.51 -6.09
C TYR A 67 4.48 6.66 -6.90
N LEU A 68 4.85 7.74 -6.23
CA LEU A 68 5.42 8.89 -6.90
C LEU A 68 6.82 8.62 -7.48
N SER A 69 7.51 7.59 -6.99
CA SER A 69 8.84 7.24 -7.47
C SER A 69 8.84 6.36 -8.72
N LEU A 70 7.68 5.93 -9.15
CA LEU A 70 7.56 5.05 -10.33
C LEU A 70 7.90 5.74 -11.64
#